data_34a4417bdb442b0e77b8519fba5a050d
#
_entry.id   34a4417bdb442b0e77b8519fba5a050d
#
_cell.length_a   1.000
_cell.length_b   1.000
_cell.length_c   1.000
_cell.angle_alpha   90.00
_cell.angle_beta   90.00
_cell.angle_gamma   90.00
#
_symmetry.space_group_name_H-M   'P 1'
#
loop_
_entity.id
_entity.type
_entity.pdbx_description
1 polymer ?
#
loop_
_entity_poly.entity_id
_entity_poly.type
_entity_poly.pdbx_seq_one_letter_code
_entity_poly.pdbx_strand_id
1 'polypeptide(L)'
;MEHRFASDCHNHSHCSPDGDHSVAAMLARAQELGLYDYTLTDHCECQKWPDRYCERVHRAWQEMTEAPVPQGLRFYRGIELGQPNQDPRSAALALEGRDYDFVIGSLHNIRGFEDF
;
A
#
# COMPACT_ATOMS: atom_id res chain seq x y z
N MET A 1 20.75 11.33 -17.93
CA MET A 1 19.64 10.64 -18.64
C MET A 1 18.33 11.05 -17.96
N GLU A 2 17.46 11.71 -18.70
CA GLU A 2 16.14 12.06 -18.16
C GLU A 2 15.25 10.83 -18.17
N HIS A 3 14.81 10.38 -17.01
CA HIS A 3 13.82 9.31 -16.86
C HIS A 3 12.42 9.93 -16.83
N ARG A 4 11.90 10.30 -18.00
CA ARG A 4 10.61 11.02 -18.14
C ARG A 4 9.40 10.23 -17.61
N PHE A 5 9.53 8.92 -17.48
CA PHE A 5 8.43 8.01 -17.10
C PHE A 5 8.83 7.07 -15.97
N ALA A 6 9.71 7.53 -15.08
CA ALA A 6 10.06 6.74 -13.91
C ALA A 6 8.84 6.54 -13.01
N SER A 7 8.58 5.30 -12.63
CA SER A 7 7.46 4.90 -11.79
C SER A 7 7.97 4.15 -10.57
N ASP A 8 7.29 4.31 -9.45
CA ASP A 8 7.52 3.53 -8.24
C ASP A 8 6.18 3.00 -7.72
N CYS A 9 5.98 1.70 -7.81
CA CYS A 9 4.69 1.06 -7.57
C CYS A 9 4.66 0.15 -6.33
N HIS A 10 5.70 0.18 -5.48
CA HIS A 10 5.75 -0.64 -4.27
C HIS A 10 6.37 0.15 -3.12
N ASN A 11 5.53 0.79 -2.33
CA ASN A 11 5.94 1.68 -1.25
C ASN A 11 5.02 1.52 -0.04
N HIS A 12 5.58 1.74 1.15
CA HIS A 12 4.88 1.64 2.42
C HIS A 12 4.92 2.96 3.18
N SER A 13 3.76 3.40 3.66
CA SER A 13 3.64 4.56 4.55
C SER A 13 3.77 4.13 6.02
N HIS A 14 3.65 5.10 6.92
CA HIS A 14 3.61 4.83 8.36
C HIS A 14 2.42 3.97 8.82
N CYS A 15 1.48 3.68 7.93
CA CYS A 15 0.39 2.73 8.21
C CYS A 15 0.86 1.27 8.17
N SER A 16 1.99 1.01 7.51
CA SER A 16 2.68 -0.28 7.55
C SER A 16 3.67 -0.34 8.71
N PRO A 17 3.95 -1.54 9.25
CA PRO A 17 4.91 -1.70 10.35
C PRO A 17 6.34 -1.26 10.01
N ASP A 18 6.70 -1.27 8.75
CA ASP A 18 8.03 -0.99 8.22
C ASP A 18 8.14 0.37 7.51
N GLY A 19 7.09 1.20 7.57
CA GLY A 19 7.09 2.54 7.00
C GLY A 19 7.10 3.63 8.06
N ASP A 20 7.72 4.78 7.77
CA ASP A 20 7.94 5.85 8.73
C ASP A 20 7.24 7.17 8.39
N HIS A 21 6.84 7.37 7.14
CA HIS A 21 6.36 8.66 6.65
C HIS A 21 4.87 8.66 6.34
N SER A 22 4.23 9.81 6.55
CA SER A 22 2.83 9.99 6.15
C SER A 22 2.66 9.89 4.62
N VAL A 23 1.45 9.55 4.19
CA VAL A 23 1.13 9.51 2.76
C VAL A 23 1.43 10.87 2.09
N ALA A 24 1.04 11.97 2.71
CA ALA A 24 1.30 13.30 2.17
C ALA A 24 2.80 13.61 1.99
N ALA A 25 3.63 13.21 2.97
CA ALA A 25 5.08 13.41 2.88
C ALA A 25 5.69 12.56 1.74
N MET A 26 5.22 11.34 1.56
CA MET A 26 5.69 10.46 0.49
C MET A 26 5.29 10.98 -0.89
N LEU A 27 4.07 11.50 -1.05
CA LEU A 27 3.63 12.13 -2.30
C LEU A 27 4.46 13.37 -2.64
N ALA A 28 4.75 14.20 -1.65
CA ALA A 28 5.61 15.37 -1.84
C ALA A 28 7.01 14.96 -2.30
N ARG A 29 7.57 13.92 -1.69
CA ARG A 29 8.89 13.40 -2.06
C ARG A 29 8.90 12.78 -3.46
N ALA A 30 7.86 12.06 -3.83
CA ALA A 30 7.70 11.50 -5.18
C ALA A 30 7.70 12.61 -6.25
N GLN A 31 7.00 13.71 -5.98
CA GLN A 31 7.01 14.88 -6.86
C GLN A 31 8.40 15.51 -6.96
N GLU A 32 9.10 15.71 -5.85
CA GLU A 32 10.46 16.27 -5.85
C GLU A 32 11.44 15.43 -6.66
N LEU A 33 11.28 14.11 -6.63
CA LEU A 33 12.08 13.17 -7.41
C LEU A 33 11.68 13.12 -8.89
N GLY A 34 10.62 13.79 -9.28
CA GLY A 34 10.15 13.82 -10.66
C GLY A 34 9.53 12.50 -11.13
N LEU A 35 8.95 11.72 -10.23
CA LEU A 35 8.27 10.49 -10.62
C LEU A 35 7.03 10.80 -11.47
N TYR A 36 6.81 9.96 -12.47
CA TYR A 36 5.64 10.04 -13.34
C TYR A 36 4.43 9.35 -12.72
N ASP A 37 4.60 8.11 -12.30
CA ASP A 37 3.62 7.32 -11.57
C ASP A 37 4.13 6.97 -10.17
N TYR A 38 3.25 7.01 -9.20
CA TYR A 38 3.54 6.62 -7.82
C TYR A 38 2.36 5.86 -7.22
N THR A 39 2.65 4.72 -6.62
CA THR A 39 1.63 3.88 -5.96
C THR A 39 2.05 3.60 -4.53
N LEU A 40 1.17 3.83 -3.57
CA LEU A 40 1.31 3.33 -2.21
C LEU A 40 0.61 1.99 -2.08
N THR A 41 1.29 1.04 -1.44
CA THR A 41 0.85 -0.35 -1.29
C THR A 41 1.13 -0.85 0.12
N ASP A 42 0.52 -0.21 1.12
CA ASP A 42 0.72 -0.59 2.51
C ASP A 42 0.35 -2.06 2.76
N HIS A 43 1.06 -2.66 3.69
CA HIS A 43 0.88 -4.07 4.06
C HIS A 43 -0.50 -4.38 4.59
N CYS A 44 -1.03 -5.52 4.18
CA CYS A 44 -2.12 -6.23 4.84
C CYS A 44 -1.79 -7.72 4.91
N GLU A 45 -1.30 -8.18 6.05
CA GLU A 45 -1.14 -9.61 6.29
C GLU A 45 -2.51 -10.23 6.55
N CYS A 46 -3.04 -10.96 5.57
CA CYS A 46 -4.42 -11.44 5.59
C CYS A 46 -4.73 -12.31 6.80
N GLN A 47 -3.79 -13.14 7.23
CA GLN A 47 -3.94 -14.00 8.41
C GLN A 47 -4.03 -13.23 9.73
N LYS A 48 -3.59 -11.97 9.75
CA LYS A 48 -3.61 -11.09 10.92
C LYS A 48 -4.65 -9.97 10.78
N TRP A 49 -5.58 -10.10 9.85
CA TRP A 49 -6.57 -9.08 9.51
C TRP A 49 -7.37 -8.58 10.71
N PRO A 50 -8.03 -9.45 11.49
CA PRO A 50 -8.92 -8.96 12.55
C PRO A 50 -8.18 -8.16 13.63
N ASP A 51 -6.99 -8.59 13.98
CA ASP A 51 -6.29 -8.11 15.18
C ASP A 51 -5.31 -6.98 14.92
N ARG A 52 -4.75 -6.90 13.72
CA ARG A 52 -3.65 -5.97 13.44
C ARG A 52 -3.83 -5.11 12.20
N TYR A 53 -4.45 -5.64 11.16
CA TYR A 53 -4.45 -4.96 9.86
C TYR A 53 -5.76 -4.27 9.49
N CYS A 54 -6.87 -4.63 10.09
CA CYS A 54 -8.14 -3.98 9.81
C CYS A 54 -8.07 -2.45 10.00
N GLU A 55 -7.57 -2.01 11.15
CA GLU A 55 -7.40 -0.58 11.45
C GLU A 55 -6.33 0.08 10.57
N ARG A 56 -5.19 -0.59 10.36
CA ARG A 56 -4.10 -0.08 9.51
C ARG A 56 -4.56 0.15 8.07
N VAL A 57 -5.24 -0.82 7.49
CA VAL A 57 -5.78 -0.73 6.13
C VAL A 57 -6.82 0.39 6.02
N HIS A 58 -7.70 0.51 7.02
CA HIS A 58 -8.67 1.60 7.06
C HIS A 58 -7.99 2.96 7.10
N ARG A 59 -7.00 3.12 7.96
CA ARG A 59 -6.22 4.36 8.07
C ARG A 59 -5.44 4.67 6.80
N ALA A 60 -4.77 3.69 6.21
CA ALA A 60 -4.03 3.86 4.96
C ALA A 60 -4.97 4.32 3.83
N TRP A 61 -6.13 3.67 3.71
CA TRP A 61 -7.14 4.07 2.73
C TRP A 61 -7.62 5.51 2.93
N GLN A 62 -7.90 5.87 4.17
CA GLN A 62 -8.32 7.23 4.52
C GLN A 62 -7.24 8.25 4.14
N GLU A 63 -6.00 8.03 4.55
CA GLU A 63 -4.89 8.93 4.23
C GLU A 63 -4.66 9.05 2.71
N MET A 64 -4.70 7.94 1.96
CA MET A 64 -4.58 7.97 0.50
C MET A 64 -5.73 8.72 -0.18
N THR A 65 -6.92 8.68 0.40
CA THR A 65 -8.10 9.37 -0.14
C THR A 65 -8.08 10.88 0.16
N GLU A 66 -7.58 11.26 1.34
CA GLU A 66 -7.57 12.66 1.81
C GLU A 66 -6.30 13.43 1.44
N ALA A 67 -5.19 12.75 1.18
CA ALA A 67 -3.93 13.41 0.87
C ALA A 67 -4.02 14.22 -0.43
N PRO A 68 -3.52 15.47 -0.43
CA PRO A 68 -3.46 16.26 -1.65
C PRO A 68 -2.43 15.66 -2.61
N VAL A 69 -2.84 15.37 -3.83
CA VAL A 69 -1.94 14.86 -4.86
C VAL A 69 -1.21 16.04 -5.51
N PRO A 70 0.13 16.09 -5.44
CA PRO A 70 0.89 17.16 -6.06
C PRO A 70 0.68 17.23 -7.57
N GLN A 71 0.69 18.45 -8.11
CA GLN A 71 0.56 18.66 -9.56
C GLN A 71 1.72 17.98 -10.31
N GLY A 72 1.38 17.27 -11.38
CA GLY A 72 2.34 16.58 -12.23
C GLY A 72 2.67 15.15 -11.79
N LEU A 73 2.20 14.71 -10.62
CA LEU A 73 2.33 13.36 -10.14
C LEU A 73 1.02 12.57 -10.39
N ARG A 74 1.13 11.39 -10.98
CA ARG A 74 0.02 10.44 -11.09
C ARG A 74 0.08 9.48 -9.91
N PHE A 75 -0.88 9.59 -9.02
CA PHE A 75 -0.96 8.79 -7.80
C PHE A 75 -2.03 7.72 -7.90
N TYR A 76 -1.66 6.50 -7.55
CA TYR A 76 -2.55 5.35 -7.50
C TYR A 76 -2.62 4.79 -6.08
N ARG A 77 -3.82 4.43 -5.67
CA ARG A 77 -4.08 3.83 -4.35
C ARG A 77 -3.99 2.33 -4.45
N GLY A 78 -3.07 1.76 -3.71
CA GLY A 78 -2.82 0.33 -3.73
C GLY A 78 -2.80 -0.31 -2.35
N ILE A 79 -2.64 -1.62 -2.35
CA ILE A 79 -2.48 -2.44 -1.16
C ILE A 79 -1.60 -3.64 -1.49
N GLU A 80 -0.80 -4.07 -0.51
CA GLU A 80 -0.06 -5.32 -0.59
C GLU A 80 -0.69 -6.35 0.32
N LEU A 81 -1.31 -7.37 -0.30
CA LEU A 81 -1.94 -8.49 0.41
C LEU A 81 -0.91 -9.59 0.64
N GLY A 82 -0.54 -9.81 1.89
CA GLY A 82 0.29 -10.94 2.29
C GLY A 82 -0.54 -12.22 2.41
N GLN A 83 -0.14 -13.27 1.73
CA GLN A 83 -0.75 -14.61 1.75
C GLN A 83 -2.27 -14.62 1.47
N PRO A 84 -2.77 -13.93 0.43
CA PRO A 84 -4.22 -13.89 0.18
C PRO A 84 -4.82 -15.26 -0.12
N ASN A 85 -4.02 -16.17 -0.65
CA ASN A 85 -4.42 -17.55 -0.93
C ASN A 85 -4.56 -18.41 0.33
N GLN A 86 -3.93 -18.04 1.45
CA GLN A 86 -4.03 -18.75 2.72
C GLN A 86 -5.19 -18.27 3.59
N ASP A 87 -5.68 -17.07 3.35
CA ASP A 87 -6.88 -16.50 3.99
C ASP A 87 -7.65 -15.61 3.01
N PRO A 88 -8.36 -16.24 2.04
CA PRO A 88 -9.07 -15.47 1.01
C PRO A 88 -10.24 -14.66 1.57
N ARG A 89 -10.81 -15.05 2.71
CA ARG A 89 -11.87 -14.30 3.36
C ARG A 89 -11.37 -12.96 3.88
N SER A 90 -10.26 -12.96 4.59
CA SER A 90 -9.63 -11.72 5.08
C SER A 90 -9.13 -10.85 3.93
N ALA A 91 -8.60 -11.44 2.86
CA ALA A 91 -8.25 -10.71 1.65
C ALA A 91 -9.46 -9.97 1.05
N ALA A 92 -10.61 -10.64 0.96
CA ALA A 92 -11.85 -10.03 0.49
C ALA A 92 -12.31 -8.88 1.39
N LEU A 93 -12.23 -9.05 2.72
CA LEU A 93 -12.57 -7.99 3.68
C LEU A 93 -11.64 -6.77 3.57
N ALA A 94 -10.36 -7.00 3.32
CA ALA A 94 -9.40 -5.92 3.12
C ALA A 94 -9.70 -5.07 1.87
N LEU A 95 -10.30 -5.67 0.87
CA LEU A 95 -10.67 -4.98 -0.38
C LEU A 95 -12.08 -4.38 -0.33
N GLU A 96 -12.94 -4.87 0.54
CA GLU A 96 -14.35 -4.49 0.59
C GLU A 96 -14.55 -2.97 0.83
N GLY A 97 -15.35 -2.34 -0.03
CA GLY A 97 -15.67 -0.92 0.09
C GLY A 97 -14.51 0.02 -0.26
N ARG A 98 -13.41 -0.49 -0.80
CA ARG A 98 -12.24 0.28 -1.22
C ARG A 98 -11.97 0.05 -2.70
N ASP A 99 -11.89 1.15 -3.43
CA ASP A 99 -11.70 1.12 -4.88
C ASP A 99 -10.20 1.27 -5.21
N TYR A 100 -9.44 0.22 -4.90
CA TYR A 100 -8.02 0.19 -5.18
C TYR A 100 -7.70 0.16 -6.67
N ASP A 101 -6.74 0.98 -7.07
CA ASP A 101 -6.21 1.00 -8.44
C ASP A 101 -5.23 -0.16 -8.68
N PHE A 102 -4.56 -0.62 -7.61
CA PHE A 102 -3.46 -1.58 -7.70
C PHE A 102 -3.42 -2.51 -6.47
N VAL A 103 -3.33 -3.80 -6.71
CA VAL A 103 -3.23 -4.81 -5.66
C VAL A 103 -2.03 -5.71 -5.92
N ILE A 104 -1.11 -5.78 -4.96
CA ILE A 104 0.00 -6.73 -4.97
C ILE A 104 -0.42 -7.95 -4.15
N GLY A 105 -0.23 -9.15 -4.70
CA GLY A 105 -0.29 -10.40 -3.96
C GLY A 105 1.11 -10.86 -3.60
N SER A 106 1.38 -11.02 -2.31
CA SER A 106 2.71 -11.39 -1.78
C SER A 106 2.65 -12.68 -0.98
N LEU A 107 3.77 -13.36 -0.89
CA LEU A 107 3.98 -14.49 0.00
C LEU A 107 5.11 -14.15 0.96
N HIS A 108 4.77 -13.69 2.18
CA HIS A 108 5.74 -13.34 3.22
C HIS A 108 6.03 -14.51 4.14
N ASN A 109 5.08 -15.43 4.30
CA ASN A 109 5.26 -16.64 5.10
C ASN A 109 4.43 -17.79 4.55
N ILE A 110 4.75 -18.98 5.02
CA ILE A 110 3.98 -20.20 4.80
C ILE A 110 3.26 -20.53 6.10
N ARG A 111 2.00 -20.94 6.01
CA ARG A 111 1.19 -21.28 7.19
C ARG A 111 1.94 -22.23 8.13
N GLY A 112 2.08 -21.83 9.39
CA GLY A 112 2.80 -22.60 10.41
C GLY A 112 4.30 -22.34 10.50
N PHE A 113 4.83 -21.43 9.66
CA PHE A 113 6.23 -20.99 9.70
C PHE A 113 6.31 -19.50 9.94
N GLU A 114 7.41 -19.05 10.52
CA GLU A 114 7.67 -17.62 10.68
C GLU A 114 7.97 -16.94 9.34
N ASP A 115 7.88 -15.62 9.32
CA ASP A 115 8.22 -14.80 8.16
C ASP A 115 9.68 -15.04 7.72
N PHE A 116 9.92 -14.88 6.46
CA PHE A 116 11.26 -15.03 5.87
C PHE A 116 12.24 -13.96 6.35
#